data_5ee29b974d310acbdb07cd27aece8b81
#
_entry.id   5ee29b974d310acbdb07cd27aece8b81
#
_cell.length_a   1.000
_cell.length_b   1.000
_cell.length_c   1.000
_cell.angle_alpha   90.00
_cell.angle_beta   90.00
_cell.angle_gamma   90.00
#
_symmetry.space_group_name_H-M   'P 1'
#
loop_
_entity.id
_entity.type
_entity.pdbx_description
1 polymer ?
#
loop_
_entity_poly.entity_id
_entity_poly.type
_entity_poly.pdbx_seq_one_letter_code
_entity_poly.pdbx_strand_id
1 'polypeptide(L)'
;MATMVLDAHALMILFNDEPGADEVEKILLKAESGSPKLLMSVVNWGEIYYSILRGASAEMAESKSHEIAGMRIELVPVDARDLELVRQAAVFKATKKMSYADCFAAALAKITNAELVTGDREFKVVESELKKIRWLK
;
A
#
# COMPACT_ATOMS: atom_id res chain seq x y z
N MET A 1 -10.94 15.27 5.43
CA MET A 1 -10.06 14.99 4.30
C MET A 1 -10.01 13.48 4.05
N ALA A 2 -10.14 13.08 2.79
CA ALA A 2 -10.06 11.68 2.44
C ALA A 2 -8.64 11.15 2.62
N THR A 3 -8.52 9.94 3.15
CA THR A 3 -7.24 9.26 3.34
C THR A 3 -7.33 7.90 2.68
N MET A 4 -6.30 7.56 1.92
CA MET A 4 -6.19 6.27 1.25
C MET A 4 -4.87 5.62 1.60
N VAL A 5 -4.90 4.30 1.74
CA VAL A 5 -3.68 3.50 1.92
C VAL A 5 -3.44 2.75 0.61
N LEU A 6 -2.22 2.88 0.09
CA LEU A 6 -1.79 2.11 -1.07
C LEU A 6 -0.99 0.90 -0.59
N ASP A 7 -1.32 -0.28 -1.10
CA ASP A 7 -0.48 -1.46 -0.86
C ASP A 7 0.61 -1.52 -1.95
N ALA A 8 1.48 -2.52 -1.85
CA ALA A 8 2.55 -2.68 -2.84
C ALA A 8 1.97 -2.97 -4.24
N HIS A 9 0.88 -3.74 -4.30
CA HIS A 9 0.28 -4.14 -5.56
C HIS A 9 -0.20 -2.93 -6.37
N ALA A 10 -0.74 -1.90 -5.70
CA ALA A 10 -1.20 -0.69 -6.38
C ALA A 10 -0.08 -0.01 -7.16
N LEU A 11 1.10 0.13 -6.56
CA LEU A 11 2.23 0.74 -7.28
C LEU A 11 2.84 -0.21 -8.32
N MET A 12 2.83 -1.52 -8.07
CA MET A 12 3.32 -2.47 -9.06
C MET A 12 2.44 -2.47 -10.31
N ILE A 13 1.12 -2.33 -10.13
CA ILE A 13 0.20 -2.14 -11.27
C ILE A 13 0.60 -0.92 -12.09
N LEU A 14 0.89 0.19 -11.41
CA LEU A 14 1.30 1.42 -12.08
C LEU A 14 2.62 1.23 -12.84
N PHE A 15 3.63 0.66 -12.18
CA PHE A 15 4.95 0.49 -12.76
C PHE A 15 4.97 -0.50 -13.93
N ASN A 16 4.09 -1.50 -13.91
CA ASN A 16 4.02 -2.52 -14.95
C ASN A 16 2.94 -2.23 -16.00
N ASP A 17 2.28 -1.08 -15.90
CA ASP A 17 1.22 -0.66 -16.81
C ASP A 17 0.15 -1.74 -16.98
N GLU A 18 -0.29 -2.30 -15.85
CA GLU A 18 -1.32 -3.32 -15.83
C GLU A 18 -2.71 -2.68 -15.72
N PRO A 19 -3.79 -3.46 -15.95
CA PRO A 19 -5.15 -2.93 -15.79
C PRO A 19 -5.32 -2.32 -14.40
N GLY A 20 -5.78 -1.07 -14.36
CA GLY A 20 -5.91 -0.29 -13.12
C GLY A 20 -4.84 0.79 -12.99
N ALA A 21 -3.79 0.78 -13.84
CA ALA A 21 -2.72 1.77 -13.76
C ALA A 21 -3.24 3.20 -13.91
N ASP A 22 -4.20 3.42 -14.80
CA ASP A 22 -4.79 4.74 -15.00
C ASP A 22 -5.48 5.25 -13.75
N GLU A 23 -6.13 4.38 -13.01
CA GLU A 23 -6.82 4.76 -11.78
C GLU A 23 -5.81 5.15 -10.69
N VAL A 24 -4.71 4.40 -10.59
CA VAL A 24 -3.64 4.75 -9.64
C VAL A 24 -3.04 6.11 -10.00
N GLU A 25 -2.77 6.33 -11.29
CA GLU A 25 -2.23 7.61 -11.74
C GLU A 25 -3.15 8.78 -11.39
N LYS A 26 -4.45 8.61 -11.58
CA LYS A 26 -5.43 9.64 -11.23
C LYS A 26 -5.41 9.95 -9.74
N ILE A 27 -5.30 8.92 -8.91
CA ILE A 27 -5.23 9.09 -7.45
C ILE A 27 -3.99 9.90 -7.07
N LEU A 28 -2.84 9.55 -7.67
CA LEU A 28 -1.58 10.26 -7.40
C LEU A 28 -1.66 11.72 -7.83
N LEU A 29 -2.24 12.00 -9.00
CA LEU A 29 -2.40 13.36 -9.49
C LEU A 29 -3.31 14.19 -8.59
N LYS A 30 -4.41 13.61 -8.12
CA LYS A 30 -5.30 14.31 -7.19
C LYS A 30 -4.60 14.62 -5.87
N ALA A 31 -3.79 13.69 -5.38
CA ALA A 31 -3.07 13.88 -4.13
C ALA A 31 -2.11 15.07 -4.21
N GLU A 32 -1.55 15.35 -5.38
CA GLU A 32 -0.69 16.51 -5.57
C GLU A 32 -1.46 17.82 -5.37
N SER A 33 -2.76 17.82 -5.58
CA SER A 33 -3.62 18.99 -5.35
C SER A 33 -4.09 19.09 -3.90
N GLY A 34 -3.67 18.18 -3.02
CA GLY A 34 -3.93 18.24 -1.59
C GLY A 34 -4.87 17.18 -1.04
N SER A 35 -5.59 16.45 -1.89
CA SER A 35 -6.50 15.37 -1.46
C SER A 35 -6.64 14.36 -2.57
N PRO A 36 -6.69 13.06 -2.25
CA PRO A 36 -6.65 12.47 -0.93
C PRO A 36 -5.25 12.49 -0.31
N LYS A 37 -5.16 12.29 1.00
CA LYS A 37 -3.89 12.02 1.66
C LYS A 37 -3.56 10.56 1.43
N LEU A 38 -2.35 10.27 0.97
CA LEU A 38 -1.91 8.91 0.64
C LEU A 38 -0.91 8.40 1.67
N LEU A 39 -1.14 7.20 2.16
CA LEU A 39 -0.28 6.53 3.12
C LEU A 39 0.19 5.20 2.55
N MET A 40 1.39 4.79 2.91
CA MET A 40 1.90 3.45 2.61
C MET A 40 2.75 3.00 3.78
N SER A 41 2.55 1.76 4.24
CA SER A 41 3.44 1.18 5.24
C SER A 41 4.83 0.99 4.66
N VAL A 42 5.85 1.29 5.45
CA VAL A 42 7.24 1.08 5.05
C VAL A 42 7.51 -0.41 4.72
N VAL A 43 6.72 -1.33 5.29
CA VAL A 43 6.80 -2.75 4.97
C VAL A 43 6.40 -3.00 3.52
N ASN A 44 5.36 -2.33 3.05
CA ASN A 44 4.92 -2.46 1.65
C ASN A 44 5.90 -1.79 0.68
N TRP A 45 6.55 -0.71 1.11
CA TRP A 45 7.63 -0.13 0.33
C TRP A 45 8.76 -1.14 0.11
N GLY A 46 9.14 -1.86 1.18
CA GLY A 46 10.14 -2.90 1.09
C GLY A 46 9.74 -4.03 0.15
N GLU A 47 8.45 -4.36 0.15
CA GLU A 47 7.90 -5.38 -0.75
C GLU A 47 8.05 -4.96 -2.22
N ILE A 48 7.78 -3.69 -2.52
CA ILE A 48 7.99 -3.15 -3.88
C ILE A 48 9.47 -3.29 -4.25
N TYR A 49 10.36 -2.87 -3.34
CA TYR A 49 11.79 -2.87 -3.59
C TYR A 49 12.30 -4.28 -3.92
N TYR A 50 11.98 -5.27 -3.07
CA TYR A 50 12.49 -6.60 -3.32
C TYR A 50 11.86 -7.25 -4.56
N SER A 51 10.61 -6.92 -4.85
CA SER A 51 9.94 -7.47 -6.04
C SER A 51 10.63 -7.00 -7.32
N ILE A 52 10.99 -5.72 -7.38
CA ILE A 52 11.69 -5.17 -8.55
C ILE A 52 13.13 -5.69 -8.60
N LEU A 53 13.79 -5.76 -7.45
CA LEU A 53 15.16 -6.29 -7.35
C LEU A 53 15.22 -7.72 -7.88
N ARG A 54 14.25 -8.54 -7.48
CA ARG A 54 14.19 -9.95 -7.88
C ARG A 54 13.78 -10.12 -9.35
N GLY A 55 12.81 -9.32 -9.80
CA GLY A 55 12.24 -9.46 -11.14
C GLY A 55 12.96 -8.70 -12.24
N ALA A 56 13.74 -7.69 -11.89
CA ALA A 56 14.44 -6.85 -12.86
C ALA A 56 15.90 -6.64 -12.47
N SER A 57 16.20 -5.62 -11.63
CA SER A 57 17.59 -5.31 -11.29
C SER A 57 17.66 -4.38 -10.10
N ALA A 58 18.86 -4.25 -9.52
CA ALA A 58 19.11 -3.27 -8.46
C ALA A 58 18.97 -1.85 -8.99
N GLU A 59 19.39 -1.60 -10.23
CA GLU A 59 19.26 -0.27 -10.84
C GLU A 59 17.79 0.12 -10.98
N MET A 60 16.95 -0.81 -11.42
CA MET A 60 15.54 -0.55 -11.57
C MET A 60 14.88 -0.31 -10.21
N ALA A 61 15.25 -1.10 -9.18
CA ALA A 61 14.72 -0.92 -7.85
C ALA A 61 15.05 0.47 -7.31
N GLU A 62 16.27 0.95 -7.52
CA GLU A 62 16.66 2.31 -7.11
C GLU A 62 15.92 3.37 -7.90
N SER A 63 15.78 3.18 -9.21
CA SER A 63 15.05 4.11 -10.06
C SER A 63 13.60 4.28 -9.61
N LYS A 64 12.93 3.15 -9.34
CA LYS A 64 11.52 3.21 -8.89
C LYS A 64 11.40 3.78 -7.48
N SER A 65 12.40 3.53 -6.61
CA SER A 65 12.44 4.17 -5.29
C SER A 65 12.47 5.69 -5.41
N HIS A 66 13.25 6.21 -6.36
CA HIS A 66 13.29 7.64 -6.63
C HIS A 66 11.93 8.17 -7.10
N GLU A 67 11.25 7.43 -7.96
CA GLU A 67 9.93 7.83 -8.42
C GLU A 67 8.94 7.90 -7.26
N ILE A 68 8.97 6.90 -6.37
CA ILE A 68 8.09 6.89 -5.19
C ILE A 68 8.39 8.09 -4.29
N ALA A 69 9.67 8.42 -4.10
CA ALA A 69 10.07 9.56 -3.27
C ALA A 69 9.53 10.89 -3.81
N GLY A 70 9.30 10.98 -5.12
CA GLY A 70 8.70 12.16 -5.75
C GLY A 70 7.18 12.21 -5.69
N MET A 71 6.54 11.16 -5.25
CA MET A 71 5.09 11.09 -5.11
C MET A 71 4.67 11.62 -3.75
N ARG A 72 3.43 12.12 -3.66
CA ARG A 72 2.89 12.58 -2.38
C ARG A 72 2.32 11.41 -1.59
N ILE A 73 3.18 10.46 -1.26
CA ILE A 73 2.84 9.30 -0.43
C ILE A 73 3.62 9.42 0.86
N GLU A 74 2.91 9.44 1.98
CA GLU A 74 3.56 9.44 3.28
C GLU A 74 3.87 7.99 3.65
N LEU A 75 5.16 7.67 3.83
CA LEU A 75 5.57 6.36 4.32
C LEU A 75 5.39 6.32 5.83
N VAL A 76 4.63 5.32 6.28
CA VAL A 76 4.33 5.16 7.71
C VAL A 76 5.31 4.15 8.29
N PRO A 77 6.10 4.56 9.29
CA PRO A 77 7.13 3.67 9.84
C PRO A 77 6.55 2.60 10.75
N VAL A 78 7.32 1.53 10.93
CA VAL A 78 7.11 0.59 12.03
C VAL A 78 7.98 1.08 13.16
N ASP A 79 7.37 1.50 14.27
CA ASP A 79 8.05 2.19 15.35
C ASP A 79 7.86 1.43 16.67
N ALA A 80 8.98 1.12 17.33
CA ALA A 80 8.96 0.40 18.60
C ALA A 80 8.26 1.19 19.71
N ARG A 81 8.13 2.52 19.55
CA ARG A 81 7.45 3.37 20.52
C ARG A 81 5.94 3.37 20.37
N ASP A 82 5.44 2.88 19.24
CA ASP A 82 4.01 2.79 18.96
C ASP A 82 3.76 1.48 18.21
N LEU A 83 3.32 0.47 18.95
CA LEU A 83 3.14 -0.88 18.41
C LEU A 83 1.74 -1.14 17.87
N GLU A 84 0.90 -0.10 17.75
CA GLU A 84 -0.48 -0.27 17.31
C GLU A 84 -0.55 -0.91 15.92
N LEU A 85 0.24 -0.42 14.98
CA LEU A 85 0.26 -0.93 13.61
C LEU A 85 0.71 -2.41 13.59
N VAL A 86 1.82 -2.72 14.24
CA VAL A 86 2.34 -4.09 14.29
C VAL A 86 1.34 -5.02 14.97
N ARG A 87 0.73 -4.58 16.06
CA ARG A 87 -0.24 -5.39 16.78
C ARG A 87 -1.45 -5.72 15.90
N GLN A 88 -1.98 -4.73 15.18
CA GLN A 88 -3.12 -4.98 14.30
C GLN A 88 -2.73 -5.90 13.14
N ALA A 89 -1.54 -5.71 12.57
CA ALA A 89 -1.03 -6.59 11.52
C ALA A 89 -0.88 -8.03 12.04
N ALA A 90 -0.40 -8.19 13.27
CA ALA A 90 -0.24 -9.50 13.89
C ALA A 90 -1.60 -10.17 14.12
N VAL A 91 -2.62 -9.40 14.52
CA VAL A 91 -3.98 -9.93 14.66
C VAL A 91 -4.49 -10.46 13.32
N PHE A 92 -4.32 -9.69 12.25
CA PHE A 92 -4.74 -10.14 10.93
C PHE A 92 -3.97 -11.39 10.50
N LYS A 93 -2.65 -11.43 10.75
CA LYS A 93 -1.84 -12.60 10.38
C LYS A 93 -2.29 -13.85 11.13
N ALA A 94 -2.66 -13.69 12.41
CA ALA A 94 -3.09 -14.82 13.24
C ALA A 94 -4.48 -15.34 12.83
N THR A 95 -5.36 -14.48 12.31
CA THR A 95 -6.76 -14.81 12.11
C THR A 95 -7.19 -14.88 10.64
N LYS A 96 -6.36 -14.42 9.71
CA LYS A 96 -6.69 -14.38 8.29
C LYS A 96 -5.59 -15.05 7.47
N LYS A 97 -5.96 -15.52 6.29
CA LYS A 97 -5.02 -16.17 5.37
C LYS A 97 -4.44 -15.13 4.43
N MET A 98 -3.41 -14.42 4.89
CA MET A 98 -2.77 -13.33 4.16
C MET A 98 -1.27 -13.35 4.42
N SER A 99 -0.49 -12.80 3.48
CA SER A 99 0.93 -12.58 3.73
C SER A 99 1.09 -11.52 4.83
N TYR A 100 2.23 -11.53 5.52
CA TYR A 100 2.44 -10.55 6.59
C TYR A 100 2.51 -9.12 6.05
N ALA A 101 3.12 -8.94 4.86
CA ALA A 101 3.16 -7.62 4.23
C ALA A 101 1.75 -7.10 3.94
N ASP A 102 0.86 -7.95 3.42
CA ASP A 102 -0.54 -7.57 3.17
C ASP A 102 -1.25 -7.21 4.48
N CYS A 103 -0.92 -7.92 5.57
CA CYS A 103 -1.49 -7.60 6.87
C CYS A 103 -1.14 -6.18 7.32
N PHE A 104 0.06 -5.68 6.97
CA PHE A 104 0.44 -4.30 7.29
C PHE A 104 -0.38 -3.29 6.50
N ALA A 105 -0.64 -3.53 5.23
CA ALA A 105 -1.49 -2.64 4.43
C ALA A 105 -2.91 -2.59 5.00
N ALA A 106 -3.48 -3.75 5.30
CA ALA A 106 -4.82 -3.84 5.87
C ALA A 106 -4.88 -3.19 7.26
N ALA A 107 -3.86 -3.44 8.10
CA ALA A 107 -3.79 -2.86 9.43
C ALA A 107 -3.71 -1.35 9.39
N LEU A 108 -2.89 -0.80 8.49
CA LEU A 108 -2.77 0.64 8.35
C LEU A 108 -4.11 1.26 7.93
N ALA A 109 -4.80 0.63 6.97
CA ALA A 109 -6.11 1.11 6.54
C ALA A 109 -7.11 1.09 7.70
N LYS A 110 -7.09 0.04 8.52
CA LYS A 110 -8.01 -0.09 9.64
C LYS A 110 -7.75 0.96 10.73
N ILE A 111 -6.50 1.10 11.17
CA ILE A 111 -6.20 2.02 12.28
C ILE A 111 -6.33 3.48 11.89
N THR A 112 -6.18 3.81 10.61
CA THR A 112 -6.35 5.19 10.13
C THR A 112 -7.76 5.44 9.59
N ASN A 113 -8.62 4.42 9.60
CA ASN A 113 -9.97 4.50 9.04
C ASN A 113 -9.95 5.00 7.59
N ALA A 114 -9.01 4.47 6.81
CA ALA A 114 -8.77 4.88 5.43
C ALA A 114 -9.28 3.84 4.44
N GLU A 115 -9.51 4.29 3.22
CA GLU A 115 -9.80 3.41 2.09
C GLU A 115 -8.52 2.69 1.68
N LEU A 116 -8.58 1.38 1.46
CA LEU A 116 -7.44 0.61 0.97
C LEU A 116 -7.53 0.51 -0.56
N VAL A 117 -6.47 0.89 -1.26
CA VAL A 117 -6.40 0.81 -2.72
C VAL A 117 -5.55 -0.39 -3.11
N THR A 118 -6.15 -1.37 -3.73
CA THR A 118 -5.46 -2.60 -4.14
C THR A 118 -6.18 -3.30 -5.29
N GLY A 119 -5.45 -4.11 -6.04
CA GLY A 119 -6.03 -5.03 -7.01
C GLY A 119 -5.91 -6.49 -6.58
N ASP A 120 -5.28 -6.74 -5.42
CA ASP A 120 -5.03 -8.09 -4.94
C ASP A 120 -6.27 -8.65 -4.21
N ARG A 121 -6.88 -9.66 -4.81
CA ARG A 121 -8.12 -10.26 -4.30
C ARG A 121 -7.95 -10.96 -2.96
N GLU A 122 -6.73 -11.22 -2.52
CA GLU A 122 -6.50 -11.81 -1.20
C GLU A 122 -7.00 -10.91 -0.07
N PHE A 123 -7.13 -9.60 -0.31
CA PHE A 123 -7.67 -8.68 0.68
C PHE A 123 -9.16 -8.86 0.93
N LYS A 124 -9.86 -9.65 0.15
CA LYS A 124 -11.29 -9.92 0.39
C LYS A 124 -11.57 -10.45 1.79
N VAL A 125 -10.63 -11.22 2.36
CA VAL A 125 -10.82 -11.82 3.69
C VAL A 125 -10.91 -10.80 4.82
N VAL A 126 -10.50 -9.56 4.59
CA VAL A 126 -10.58 -8.48 5.59
C VAL A 126 -11.54 -7.37 5.20
N GLU A 127 -12.19 -7.48 4.05
CA GLU A 127 -13.00 -6.39 3.53
C GLU A 127 -14.06 -5.90 4.51
N SER A 128 -14.70 -6.81 5.23
CA SER A 128 -15.74 -6.45 6.20
C SER A 128 -15.20 -5.72 7.43
N GLU A 129 -13.90 -5.77 7.67
CA GLU A 129 -13.27 -5.12 8.82
C GLU A 129 -12.66 -3.77 8.48
N LEU A 130 -12.64 -3.41 7.20
CA LEU A 130 -12.11 -2.14 6.72
C LEU A 130 -13.24 -1.19 6.36
N LYS A 131 -12.94 0.10 6.36
CA LYS A 131 -13.91 1.10 5.93
C LYS A 131 -14.37 0.85 4.50
N LYS A 132 -13.41 0.58 3.60
CA LYS A 132 -13.68 0.35 2.19
C LYS A 132 -12.41 -0.15 1.50
N ILE A 133 -12.59 -1.03 0.51
CA ILE A 133 -11.51 -1.37 -0.42
C ILE A 133 -11.88 -0.81 -1.78
N ARG A 134 -10.97 -0.04 -2.37
CA ARG A 134 -11.09 0.40 -3.76
C ARG A 134 -10.35 -0.62 -4.61
N TRP A 135 -11.11 -1.44 -5.29
CA TRP A 135 -10.57 -2.50 -6.14
C TRP A 135 -10.11 -1.94 -7.48
N LEU A 136 -8.83 -2.10 -7.78
CA LEU A 136 -8.25 -1.73 -9.06
C LEU A 136 -8.58 -2.81 -10.09
N LYS A 137 -8.91 -2.38 -11.30
CA LYS A 137 -9.31 -3.28 -12.39
C LYS A 137 -8.54 -2.98 -13.66
#